data_7431e7ec6a4b4db888f966b58768a1b2
#
_entry.id   7431e7ec6a4b4db888f966b58768a1b2
#
_cell.length_a   1.000
_cell.length_b   1.000
_cell.length_c   1.000
_cell.angle_alpha   90.00
_cell.angle_beta   90.00
_cell.angle_gamma   90.00
#
_symmetry.space_group_name_H-M   'P 1'
#
loop_
_entity.id
_entity.type
_entity.pdbx_description
1 polymer ?
#
loop_
_entity_poly.entity_id
_entity_poly.type
_entity_poly.pdbx_seq_one_letter_code
_entity_poly.pdbx_strand_id
1 'polypeptide(L)'
;MQAALDVVTYGEAMAMFVATEPGHLAHAAQFTKRIAGADLNVAIGLSRLGFKVGWMSRVGRDSFGGYVLDTLAREGIDASCVTVDPRYPTGFQLKSRNDDGSDPTVEYFRKGSAASHLSCDDYVADYVLGARHLHLTGVAPAISATSCELAFKLAREMRAAGKSISFDPNLRPTLWPSAEVMANTLNALAALADWVLPGLAEGRQLTGCESPADIAGFYLAQGARGVVIKLGAEGAYYRTADGREGTVAGERVDNVVDTVGAGDGFAVGVVSALLEGRAIEQAVTRGNLIGALAIQVIGDSEGLPTRAALDRLESAGQRAERIEETAAAH
;
A
#
# COMPACT_ATOMS: atom_id res chain seq x y z
N MET A 1 -15.26 -3.51 25.56
CA MET A 1 -14.27 -4.25 24.78
C MET A 1 -14.24 -3.63 23.39
N GLN A 2 -13.10 -3.08 22.99
CA GLN A 2 -12.90 -2.58 21.63
C GLN A 2 -13.04 -3.76 20.66
N ALA A 3 -13.75 -3.58 19.53
CA ALA A 3 -13.91 -4.67 18.57
C ALA A 3 -12.54 -5.02 17.99
N ALA A 4 -12.16 -6.30 17.97
CA ALA A 4 -10.88 -6.75 17.45
C ALA A 4 -10.68 -6.25 16.01
N LEU A 5 -9.52 -5.67 15.73
CA LEU A 5 -9.13 -5.21 14.40
C LEU A 5 -8.80 -6.40 13.49
N ASP A 6 -9.12 -6.27 12.23
CA ASP A 6 -8.65 -7.21 11.21
C ASP A 6 -7.23 -6.87 10.77
N VAL A 7 -6.98 -5.58 10.51
CA VAL A 7 -5.70 -5.09 10.03
C VAL A 7 -5.28 -3.87 10.83
N VAL A 8 -4.00 -3.78 11.13
CA VAL A 8 -3.34 -2.55 11.59
C VAL A 8 -2.25 -2.17 10.61
N THR A 9 -2.09 -0.87 10.39
CA THR A 9 -0.97 -0.30 9.63
C THR A 9 -0.53 1.02 10.27
N TYR A 10 0.62 1.54 9.86
CA TYR A 10 1.14 2.80 10.39
C TYR A 10 1.84 3.59 9.29
N GLY A 11 1.91 4.89 9.41
CA GLY A 11 2.64 5.70 8.43
C GLY A 11 2.28 7.17 8.48
N GLU A 12 2.61 7.88 7.41
CA GLU A 12 2.30 9.30 7.24
C GLU A 12 1.16 9.50 6.26
N ALA A 13 0.16 10.25 6.68
CA ALA A 13 -0.85 10.83 5.80
C ALA A 13 -0.50 12.30 5.50
N MET A 14 -0.70 12.69 4.25
CA MET A 14 -0.47 14.05 3.78
C MET A 14 -1.71 14.60 3.10
N ALA A 15 -1.97 15.91 3.28
CA ALA A 15 -2.86 16.60 2.36
C ALA A 15 -2.19 16.71 0.98
N MET A 16 -2.85 16.22 -0.05
CA MET A 16 -2.37 16.30 -1.43
C MET A 16 -3.16 17.34 -2.20
N PHE A 17 -2.47 18.22 -2.89
CA PHE A 17 -3.06 19.22 -3.77
C PHE A 17 -2.72 18.86 -5.21
N VAL A 18 -3.71 18.37 -5.96
CA VAL A 18 -3.57 17.99 -7.36
C VAL A 18 -3.97 19.19 -8.22
N ALA A 19 -3.10 19.63 -9.13
CA ALA A 19 -3.40 20.69 -10.08
C ALA A 19 -4.63 20.34 -10.92
N THR A 20 -5.53 21.32 -11.13
CA THR A 20 -6.75 21.10 -11.92
C THR A 20 -6.49 21.15 -13.42
N GLU A 21 -5.39 21.78 -13.84
CA GLU A 21 -4.98 21.94 -15.22
C GLU A 21 -3.63 21.27 -15.47
N PRO A 22 -3.38 20.71 -16.67
CA PRO A 22 -2.10 20.13 -17.02
C PRO A 22 -0.99 21.21 -17.05
N GLY A 23 0.23 20.80 -16.70
CA GLY A 23 1.40 21.64 -16.81
C GLY A 23 2.28 21.70 -15.58
N HIS A 24 3.25 22.62 -15.60
CA HIS A 24 4.23 22.74 -14.53
C HIS A 24 3.60 23.35 -13.27
N LEU A 25 3.91 22.77 -12.09
CA LEU A 25 3.35 23.18 -10.79
C LEU A 25 3.53 24.66 -10.45
N ALA A 26 4.64 25.29 -10.92
CA ALA A 26 4.89 26.71 -10.69
C ALA A 26 3.83 27.63 -11.35
N HIS A 27 3.05 27.13 -12.31
CA HIS A 27 2.03 27.89 -13.03
C HIS A 27 0.61 27.46 -12.67
N ALA A 28 0.45 26.42 -11.84
CA ALA A 28 -0.85 25.95 -11.43
C ALA A 28 -1.55 26.96 -10.52
N ALA A 29 -2.69 27.48 -10.98
CA ALA A 29 -3.47 28.47 -10.23
C ALA A 29 -4.50 27.83 -9.29
N GLN A 30 -4.96 26.61 -9.59
CA GLN A 30 -6.01 25.93 -8.84
C GLN A 30 -5.64 24.48 -8.56
N PHE A 31 -6.07 24.00 -7.40
CA PHE A 31 -5.80 22.64 -6.93
C PHE A 31 -7.06 22.00 -6.35
N THR A 32 -7.21 20.72 -6.56
CA THR A 32 -8.17 19.89 -5.83
C THR A 32 -7.46 19.20 -4.66
N LYS A 33 -8.02 19.33 -3.45
CA LYS A 33 -7.47 18.67 -2.27
C LYS A 33 -7.88 17.20 -2.21
N ARG A 34 -6.92 16.32 -1.99
CA ARG A 34 -7.04 14.88 -1.81
C ARG A 34 -6.24 14.42 -0.60
N ILE A 35 -6.33 13.15 -0.25
CA ILE A 35 -5.46 12.52 0.75
C ILE A 35 -4.40 11.69 0.05
N ALA A 36 -3.21 11.59 0.63
CA ALA A 36 -2.13 10.71 0.18
C ALA A 36 -1.43 10.04 1.36
N GLY A 37 -0.86 8.89 1.12
CA GLY A 37 -0.08 8.10 2.06
C GLY A 37 -0.21 6.63 1.73
N ALA A 38 0.90 5.94 1.39
CA ALA A 38 0.88 4.56 0.92
C ALA A 38 0.17 3.63 1.91
N ASP A 39 0.56 3.69 3.18
CA ASP A 39 -0.06 2.87 4.23
C ASP A 39 -1.53 3.24 4.46
N LEU A 40 -1.88 4.55 4.36
CA LEU A 40 -3.25 5.02 4.49
C LEU A 40 -4.11 4.61 3.28
N ASN A 41 -3.57 4.62 2.06
CA ASN A 41 -4.28 4.16 0.87
C ASN A 41 -4.71 2.70 1.03
N VAL A 42 -3.82 1.84 1.53
CA VAL A 42 -4.13 0.45 1.84
C VAL A 42 -5.18 0.35 2.95
N ALA A 43 -5.06 1.16 4.02
CA ALA A 43 -6.06 1.22 5.09
C ALA A 43 -7.45 1.58 4.56
N ILE A 44 -7.55 2.62 3.70
CA ILE A 44 -8.80 3.05 3.07
C ILE A 44 -9.40 1.91 2.22
N GLY A 45 -8.59 1.29 1.35
CA GLY A 45 -9.06 0.22 0.49
C GLY A 45 -9.60 -0.97 1.29
N LEU A 46 -8.86 -1.43 2.30
CA LEU A 46 -9.30 -2.53 3.15
C LEU A 46 -10.57 -2.18 3.95
N SER A 47 -10.69 -0.95 4.46
CA SER A 47 -11.89 -0.49 5.15
C SER A 47 -13.11 -0.49 4.21
N ARG A 48 -12.98 0.00 2.97
CA ARG A 48 -14.04 -0.03 1.95
C ARG A 48 -14.45 -1.46 1.57
N LEU A 49 -13.54 -2.43 1.73
CA LEU A 49 -13.83 -3.85 1.56
C LEU A 49 -14.44 -4.49 2.81
N GLY A 50 -14.74 -3.73 3.86
CA GLY A 50 -15.45 -4.17 5.06
C GLY A 50 -14.57 -4.74 6.17
N PHE A 51 -13.24 -4.64 6.07
CA PHE A 51 -12.33 -5.00 7.16
C PHE A 51 -12.32 -3.92 8.24
N LYS A 52 -12.14 -4.31 9.49
CA LYS A 52 -11.91 -3.40 10.61
C LYS A 52 -10.45 -3.01 10.62
N VAL A 53 -10.16 -1.80 10.19
CA VAL A 53 -8.78 -1.30 10.02
C VAL A 53 -8.45 -0.28 11.10
N GLY A 54 -7.28 -0.46 11.72
CA GLY A 54 -6.67 0.51 12.61
C GLY A 54 -5.47 1.18 11.95
N TRP A 55 -5.28 2.46 12.19
CA TRP A 55 -4.15 3.22 11.65
C TRP A 55 -3.45 4.02 12.73
N MET A 56 -2.12 3.84 12.83
CA MET A 56 -1.25 4.52 13.80
C MET A 56 -0.47 5.61 13.08
N SER A 57 -0.53 6.84 13.62
CA SER A 57 0.18 7.97 13.02
C SER A 57 0.34 9.14 13.98
N ARG A 58 1.00 10.20 13.50
CA ARG A 58 0.96 11.54 14.08
C ARG A 58 0.54 12.54 13.02
N VAL A 59 -0.33 13.46 13.41
CA VAL A 59 -0.75 14.60 12.60
C VAL A 59 -0.54 15.89 13.39
N GLY A 60 -0.34 17.00 12.70
CA GLY A 60 -0.24 18.31 13.35
C GLY A 60 -1.58 18.81 13.88
N ARG A 61 -1.54 19.72 14.85
CA ARG A 61 -2.72 20.49 15.30
C ARG A 61 -3.00 21.62 14.31
N ASP A 62 -3.30 21.25 13.07
CA ASP A 62 -3.53 22.18 11.95
C ASP A 62 -4.70 21.69 11.08
N SER A 63 -5.03 22.50 10.06
CA SER A 63 -6.14 22.19 9.14
C SER A 63 -5.94 20.91 8.34
N PHE A 64 -4.68 20.52 8.07
CA PHE A 64 -4.38 19.29 7.35
C PHE A 64 -4.51 18.08 8.27
N GLY A 65 -4.08 18.19 9.53
CA GLY A 65 -4.31 17.15 10.54
C GLY A 65 -5.81 16.92 10.78
N GLY A 66 -6.60 17.99 10.88
CA GLY A 66 -8.06 17.89 10.93
C GLY A 66 -8.63 17.18 9.70
N TYR A 67 -8.16 17.52 8.50
CA TYR A 67 -8.59 16.86 7.26
C TYR A 67 -8.25 15.36 7.22
N VAL A 68 -7.08 14.97 7.73
CA VAL A 68 -6.71 13.55 7.87
C VAL A 68 -7.67 12.83 8.81
N LEU A 69 -7.92 13.37 10.00
CA LEU A 69 -8.83 12.78 10.99
C LEU A 69 -10.27 12.65 10.47
N ASP A 70 -10.78 13.68 9.80
CA ASP A 70 -12.10 13.65 9.14
C ASP A 70 -12.16 12.57 8.05
N THR A 71 -11.07 12.36 7.32
CA THR A 71 -10.98 11.32 6.31
C THR A 71 -11.02 9.93 6.95
N LEU A 72 -10.23 9.68 8.01
CA LEU A 72 -10.26 8.42 8.75
C LEU A 72 -11.67 8.10 9.26
N ALA A 73 -12.33 9.09 9.86
CA ALA A 73 -13.70 8.93 10.36
C ALA A 73 -14.71 8.59 9.25
N ARG A 74 -14.62 9.28 8.11
CA ARG A 74 -15.48 9.04 6.94
C ARG A 74 -15.26 7.66 6.32
N GLU A 75 -14.02 7.18 6.28
CA GLU A 75 -13.65 5.86 5.77
C GLU A 75 -13.83 4.74 6.81
N GLY A 76 -14.26 5.05 8.05
CA GLY A 76 -14.50 4.05 9.10
C GLY A 76 -13.24 3.41 9.65
N ILE A 77 -12.09 4.10 9.56
CA ILE A 77 -10.80 3.63 10.06
C ILE A 77 -10.63 4.05 11.54
N ASP A 78 -10.23 3.11 12.39
CA ASP A 78 -9.96 3.39 13.80
C ASP A 78 -8.68 4.26 13.92
N ALA A 79 -8.87 5.48 14.42
CA ALA A 79 -7.82 6.49 14.63
C ALA A 79 -7.43 6.64 16.10
N SER A 80 -7.78 5.70 16.98
CA SER A 80 -7.52 5.82 18.42
C SER A 80 -6.02 5.88 18.77
N CYS A 81 -5.15 5.41 17.85
CA CYS A 81 -3.70 5.52 17.95
C CYS A 81 -3.11 6.60 17.00
N VAL A 82 -3.88 7.63 16.65
CA VAL A 82 -3.38 8.82 15.95
C VAL A 82 -3.15 9.95 16.96
N THR A 83 -1.90 10.36 17.10
CA THR A 83 -1.51 11.45 17.99
C THR A 83 -1.64 12.81 17.27
N VAL A 84 -2.31 13.77 17.88
CA VAL A 84 -2.34 15.17 17.40
C VAL A 84 -1.19 15.94 18.07
N ASP A 85 -0.14 16.21 17.31
CA ASP A 85 1.06 16.91 17.82
C ASP A 85 0.88 18.43 17.72
N PRO A 86 1.03 19.17 18.83
CA PRO A 86 0.88 20.63 18.84
C PRO A 86 2.13 21.37 18.31
N ARG A 87 3.27 20.68 18.10
CA ARG A 87 4.57 21.29 17.79
C ARG A 87 4.95 21.15 16.32
N TYR A 88 4.55 20.05 15.68
CA TYR A 88 4.98 19.72 14.32
C TYR A 88 3.78 19.72 13.38
N PRO A 89 3.94 20.24 12.14
CA PRO A 89 2.85 20.34 11.18
C PRO A 89 2.53 18.97 10.55
N THR A 90 1.34 18.86 9.99
CA THR A 90 1.00 17.78 9.08
C THR A 90 1.71 17.98 7.74
N GLY A 91 2.30 16.91 7.18
CA GLY A 91 2.90 16.95 5.85
C GLY A 91 1.87 17.22 4.76
N PHE A 92 2.30 17.81 3.65
CA PHE A 92 1.49 17.97 2.45
C PHE A 92 2.33 17.78 1.19
N GLN A 93 1.66 17.61 0.05
CA GLN A 93 2.32 17.50 -1.25
C GLN A 93 1.54 18.22 -2.34
N LEU A 94 2.27 18.68 -3.36
CA LEU A 94 1.71 19.19 -4.60
C LEU A 94 1.92 18.14 -5.68
N LYS A 95 0.90 17.89 -6.50
CA LYS A 95 0.95 16.93 -7.60
C LYS A 95 0.53 17.62 -8.90
N SER A 96 1.35 17.52 -9.93
CA SER A 96 0.97 18.00 -11.26
C SER A 96 -0.13 17.13 -11.85
N ARG A 97 -0.83 17.66 -12.83
CA ARG A 97 -1.71 16.89 -13.68
C ARG A 97 -1.04 16.74 -15.04
N ASN A 98 -0.99 15.51 -15.54
CA ASN A 98 -0.51 15.19 -16.87
C ASN A 98 -1.64 14.48 -17.62
N ASP A 99 -1.93 14.94 -18.84
CA ASP A 99 -3.00 14.36 -19.68
C ASP A 99 -2.41 13.48 -20.82
N ASP A 100 -1.10 13.29 -20.83
CA ASP A 100 -0.35 12.50 -21.83
C ASP A 100 0.02 11.08 -21.36
N GLY A 101 -0.46 10.68 -20.18
CA GLY A 101 -0.16 9.37 -19.58
C GLY A 101 1.23 9.25 -18.95
N SER A 102 2.01 10.33 -18.90
CA SER A 102 3.27 10.37 -18.16
C SER A 102 3.03 10.46 -16.65
N ASP A 103 4.01 10.00 -15.86
CA ASP A 103 3.95 10.12 -14.41
C ASP A 103 3.89 11.60 -13.97
N PRO A 104 3.02 11.94 -13.01
CA PRO A 104 2.93 13.29 -12.49
C PRO A 104 4.17 13.66 -11.69
N THR A 105 4.56 14.93 -11.72
CA THR A 105 5.55 15.49 -10.80
C THR A 105 4.93 15.68 -9.42
N VAL A 106 5.61 15.20 -8.38
CA VAL A 106 5.16 15.37 -6.99
C VAL A 106 6.23 16.09 -6.18
N GLU A 107 5.84 17.19 -5.55
CA GLU A 107 6.67 17.95 -4.62
C GLU A 107 6.21 17.72 -3.19
N TYR A 108 7.13 17.26 -2.33
CA TYR A 108 6.82 16.85 -0.96
C TYR A 108 7.25 17.92 0.05
N PHE A 109 6.32 18.31 0.92
CA PHE A 109 6.53 19.21 2.05
C PHE A 109 6.29 18.45 3.36
N ARG A 110 7.18 17.49 3.65
CA ARG A 110 7.03 16.52 4.76
C ARG A 110 8.21 16.48 5.71
N LYS A 111 9.30 17.20 5.42
CA LYS A 111 10.47 17.26 6.30
C LYS A 111 10.11 17.94 7.61
N GLY A 112 10.27 17.23 8.75
CA GLY A 112 9.87 17.71 10.05
C GLY A 112 8.36 17.72 10.31
N SER A 113 7.59 16.93 9.53
CA SER A 113 6.17 16.70 9.80
C SER A 113 5.96 15.97 11.13
N ALA A 114 4.75 16.06 11.69
CA ALA A 114 4.38 15.31 12.89
C ALA A 114 4.65 13.81 12.75
N ALA A 115 4.32 13.22 11.59
CA ALA A 115 4.58 11.81 11.31
C ALA A 115 6.06 11.46 11.25
N SER A 116 6.96 12.40 10.92
CA SER A 116 8.41 12.17 10.98
C SER A 116 8.94 11.98 12.40
N HIS A 117 8.11 12.26 13.42
CA HIS A 117 8.40 12.02 14.84
C HIS A 117 7.72 10.78 15.41
N LEU A 118 7.14 9.93 14.54
CA LEU A 118 6.69 8.59 14.95
C LEU A 118 7.85 7.82 15.57
N SER A 119 7.58 7.15 16.69
CA SER A 119 8.60 6.44 17.45
C SER A 119 8.01 5.25 18.20
N CYS A 120 8.84 4.46 18.86
CA CYS A 120 8.41 3.37 19.72
C CYS A 120 7.51 3.81 20.89
N ASP A 121 7.45 5.10 21.23
CA ASP A 121 6.55 5.64 22.24
C ASP A 121 5.08 5.68 21.75
N ASP A 122 4.86 5.64 20.45
CA ASP A 122 3.50 5.56 19.84
C ASP A 122 2.96 4.12 19.82
N TYR A 123 3.78 3.13 20.18
CA TYR A 123 3.38 1.73 20.20
C TYR A 123 2.41 1.43 21.33
N VAL A 124 1.23 0.95 20.99
CA VAL A 124 0.19 0.51 21.93
C VAL A 124 -0.03 -0.99 21.72
N ALA A 125 0.49 -1.82 22.63
CA ALA A 125 0.52 -3.29 22.50
C ALA A 125 -0.87 -3.89 22.25
N ASP A 126 -1.87 -3.54 23.07
CA ASP A 126 -3.23 -4.09 22.95
C ASP A 126 -3.89 -3.73 21.61
N TYR A 127 -3.56 -2.56 21.07
CA TYR A 127 -4.07 -2.13 19.78
C TYR A 127 -3.44 -2.93 18.63
N VAL A 128 -2.12 -3.03 18.62
CA VAL A 128 -1.37 -3.72 17.56
C VAL A 128 -1.62 -5.21 17.60
N LEU A 129 -1.43 -5.84 18.77
CA LEU A 129 -1.59 -7.29 18.94
C LEU A 129 -3.06 -7.75 18.92
N GLY A 130 -4.01 -6.81 19.08
CA GLY A 130 -5.43 -7.06 18.86
C GLY A 130 -5.80 -7.29 17.40
N ALA A 131 -4.95 -6.90 16.44
CA ALA A 131 -5.17 -7.13 15.02
C ALA A 131 -4.76 -8.55 14.60
N ARG A 132 -5.37 -9.05 13.51
CA ARG A 132 -5.00 -10.34 12.90
C ARG A 132 -3.82 -10.21 11.94
N HIS A 133 -3.64 -9.01 11.35
CA HIS A 133 -2.68 -8.74 10.29
C HIS A 133 -2.05 -7.36 10.45
N LEU A 134 -0.76 -7.26 10.12
CA LEU A 134 -0.02 -6.02 9.99
C LEU A 134 0.33 -5.80 8.52
N HIS A 135 -0.04 -4.64 7.96
CA HIS A 135 0.48 -4.21 6.67
C HIS A 135 1.54 -3.14 6.86
N LEU A 136 2.68 -3.29 6.21
CA LEU A 136 3.80 -2.35 6.22
C LEU A 136 4.18 -1.95 4.80
N THR A 137 4.56 -0.69 4.63
CA THR A 137 5.26 -0.24 3.41
C THR A 137 6.68 0.19 3.72
N GLY A 138 7.53 0.29 2.70
CA GLY A 138 8.88 0.85 2.82
C GLY A 138 8.91 2.38 2.93
N VAL A 139 7.75 3.06 2.83
CA VAL A 139 7.66 4.53 2.95
C VAL A 139 7.77 4.97 4.40
N ALA A 140 6.99 4.38 5.29
CA ALA A 140 6.95 4.77 6.70
C ALA A 140 8.33 4.68 7.40
N PRO A 141 9.12 3.60 7.25
CA PRO A 141 10.46 3.52 7.85
C PRO A 141 11.48 4.49 7.21
N ALA A 142 11.21 4.99 6.00
CA ALA A 142 12.11 5.92 5.31
C ALA A 142 12.01 7.37 5.81
N ILE A 143 10.93 7.74 6.51
CA ILE A 143 10.69 9.14 6.90
C ILE A 143 11.57 9.62 8.06
N SER A 144 11.99 8.71 8.96
CA SER A 144 12.93 9.01 10.06
C SER A 144 13.49 7.73 10.67
N ALA A 145 14.60 7.86 11.41
CA ALA A 145 15.20 6.74 12.14
C ALA A 145 14.24 6.18 13.20
N THR A 146 13.52 7.03 13.93
CA THR A 146 12.57 6.60 14.97
C THR A 146 11.35 5.89 14.39
N SER A 147 10.87 6.30 13.22
CA SER A 147 9.82 5.59 12.48
C SER A 147 10.31 4.24 11.97
N CYS A 148 11.58 4.14 11.54
CA CYS A 148 12.20 2.88 11.16
C CYS A 148 12.27 1.90 12.35
N GLU A 149 12.69 2.37 13.52
CA GLU A 149 12.70 1.56 14.75
C GLU A 149 11.31 1.05 15.11
N LEU A 150 10.29 1.91 14.98
CA LEU A 150 8.89 1.52 15.18
C LEU A 150 8.44 0.43 14.19
N ALA A 151 8.82 0.53 12.90
CA ALA A 151 8.53 -0.51 11.90
C ALA A 151 9.04 -1.88 12.35
N PHE A 152 10.29 -1.94 12.75
CA PHE A 152 10.91 -3.16 13.24
C PHE A 152 10.26 -3.69 14.53
N LYS A 153 9.89 -2.78 15.44
CA LYS A 153 9.16 -3.17 16.67
C LYS A 153 7.82 -3.79 16.32
N LEU A 154 7.01 -3.13 15.49
CA LEU A 154 5.70 -3.63 15.03
C LEU A 154 5.84 -5.02 14.39
N ALA A 155 6.77 -5.17 13.44
CA ALA A 155 6.97 -6.45 12.75
C ALA A 155 7.41 -7.58 13.70
N ARG A 156 8.35 -7.32 14.61
CA ARG A 156 8.84 -8.32 15.57
C ARG A 156 7.74 -8.74 16.55
N GLU A 157 6.99 -7.80 17.11
CA GLU A 157 5.91 -8.07 18.07
C GLU A 157 4.77 -8.88 17.42
N MET A 158 4.35 -8.50 16.22
CA MET A 158 3.32 -9.21 15.47
C MET A 158 3.78 -10.63 15.11
N ARG A 159 5.03 -10.79 14.63
CA ARG A 159 5.61 -12.10 14.33
C ARG A 159 5.71 -12.98 15.59
N ALA A 160 6.18 -12.43 16.72
CA ALA A 160 6.26 -13.15 18.00
C ALA A 160 4.89 -13.59 18.51
N ALA A 161 3.83 -12.81 18.23
CA ALA A 161 2.45 -13.15 18.54
C ALA A 161 1.79 -14.11 17.51
N GLY A 162 2.53 -14.60 16.52
CA GLY A 162 2.01 -15.50 15.47
C GLY A 162 1.00 -14.84 14.53
N LYS A 163 1.03 -13.53 14.43
CA LYS A 163 0.16 -12.74 13.51
C LYS A 163 0.79 -12.65 12.14
N SER A 164 -0.05 -12.50 11.10
CA SER A 164 0.43 -12.37 9.73
C SER A 164 0.90 -10.95 9.39
N ILE A 165 1.89 -10.86 8.50
CA ILE A 165 2.50 -9.59 8.09
C ILE A 165 2.63 -9.56 6.57
N SER A 166 2.19 -8.47 5.94
CA SER A 166 2.50 -8.15 4.54
C SER A 166 3.39 -6.91 4.47
N PHE A 167 4.28 -6.92 3.49
CA PHE A 167 5.23 -5.83 3.27
C PHE A 167 5.30 -5.46 1.79
N ASP A 168 5.02 -4.20 1.46
CA ASP A 168 5.28 -3.60 0.14
C ASP A 168 6.52 -2.70 0.25
N PRO A 169 7.62 -3.00 -0.44
CA PRO A 169 8.83 -2.16 -0.42
C PRO A 169 8.58 -0.71 -0.82
N ASN A 170 7.72 -0.45 -1.78
CA ASN A 170 7.25 0.88 -2.19
C ASN A 170 8.36 1.93 -2.14
N LEU A 171 9.43 1.73 -2.96
CA LEU A 171 10.69 2.44 -2.85
C LEU A 171 10.55 3.95 -3.00
N ARG A 172 11.23 4.68 -2.14
CA ARG A 172 11.40 6.13 -2.21
C ARG A 172 12.87 6.48 -2.00
N PRO A 173 13.74 6.28 -3.01
CA PRO A 173 15.20 6.42 -2.86
C PRO A 173 15.64 7.77 -2.28
N THR A 174 14.92 8.85 -2.56
CA THR A 174 15.23 10.21 -2.08
C THR A 174 15.05 10.38 -0.57
N LEU A 175 14.36 9.46 0.12
CA LEU A 175 14.20 9.49 1.57
C LEU A 175 15.32 8.77 2.32
N TRP A 176 16.19 8.03 1.60
CA TRP A 176 17.25 7.24 2.21
C TRP A 176 18.63 7.88 2.06
N PRO A 177 19.53 7.67 3.02
CA PRO A 177 20.92 8.19 2.93
C PRO A 177 21.69 7.61 1.74
N SER A 178 21.44 6.36 1.39
CA SER A 178 22.03 5.67 0.23
C SER A 178 21.16 4.49 -0.22
N ALA A 179 21.37 4.03 -1.45
CA ALA A 179 20.72 2.83 -1.98
C ALA A 179 21.06 1.58 -1.16
N GLU A 180 22.28 1.49 -0.63
CA GLU A 180 22.72 0.38 0.21
C GLU A 180 21.96 0.34 1.55
N VAL A 181 21.84 1.49 2.25
CA VAL A 181 21.08 1.60 3.50
C VAL A 181 19.61 1.25 3.25
N MET A 182 19.03 1.75 2.17
CA MET A 182 17.67 1.42 1.76
C MET A 182 17.50 -0.09 1.57
N ALA A 183 18.33 -0.72 0.74
CA ALA A 183 18.22 -2.14 0.43
C ALA A 183 18.39 -3.01 1.69
N ASN A 184 19.42 -2.74 2.50
CA ASN A 184 19.68 -3.50 3.73
C ASN A 184 18.51 -3.37 4.71
N THR A 185 17.95 -2.18 4.90
CA THR A 185 16.84 -1.94 5.84
C THR A 185 15.55 -2.60 5.35
N LEU A 186 15.19 -2.40 4.08
CA LEU A 186 13.94 -2.94 3.54
C LEU A 186 13.97 -4.47 3.42
N ASN A 187 15.12 -5.06 3.05
CA ASN A 187 15.28 -6.51 3.06
C ASN A 187 15.21 -7.10 4.48
N ALA A 188 15.74 -6.40 5.48
CA ALA A 188 15.62 -6.82 6.87
C ALA A 188 14.16 -6.76 7.39
N LEU A 189 13.35 -5.81 6.94
CA LEU A 189 11.91 -5.76 7.20
C LEU A 189 11.17 -6.88 6.46
N ALA A 190 11.49 -7.08 5.17
CA ALA A 190 10.92 -8.15 4.36
C ALA A 190 11.12 -9.53 4.97
N ALA A 191 12.29 -9.79 5.61
CA ALA A 191 12.59 -11.03 6.32
C ALA A 191 11.67 -11.28 7.54
N LEU A 192 10.96 -10.27 8.03
CA LEU A 192 9.97 -10.40 9.10
C LEU A 192 8.55 -10.61 8.58
N ALA A 193 8.31 -10.40 7.29
CA ALA A 193 7.00 -10.50 6.66
C ALA A 193 6.69 -11.93 6.18
N ASP A 194 5.40 -12.29 6.20
CA ASP A 194 4.90 -13.52 5.57
C ASP A 194 4.72 -13.33 4.05
N TRP A 195 4.31 -12.14 3.65
CA TRP A 195 4.02 -11.79 2.25
C TRP A 195 4.82 -10.57 1.83
N VAL A 196 5.58 -10.67 0.74
CA VAL A 196 6.38 -9.57 0.19
C VAL A 196 5.87 -9.23 -1.21
N LEU A 197 5.57 -7.94 -1.45
CA LEU A 197 4.82 -7.47 -2.63
C LEU A 197 5.63 -6.44 -3.46
N PRO A 198 6.85 -6.74 -3.92
CA PRO A 198 7.65 -5.77 -4.67
C PRO A 198 7.17 -5.59 -6.11
N GLY A 199 7.42 -4.42 -6.70
CA GLY A 199 7.50 -4.28 -8.15
C GLY A 199 8.76 -4.94 -8.71
N LEU A 200 8.77 -5.33 -9.98
CA LEU A 200 9.95 -5.97 -10.59
C LEU A 200 11.20 -5.10 -10.49
N ALA A 201 11.10 -3.81 -10.82
CA ALA A 201 12.23 -2.88 -10.72
C ALA A 201 12.70 -2.70 -9.26
N GLU A 202 11.77 -2.66 -8.31
CA GLU A 202 12.06 -2.60 -6.88
C GLU A 202 12.81 -3.87 -6.42
N GLY A 203 12.29 -5.04 -6.80
CA GLY A 203 12.91 -6.32 -6.49
C GLY A 203 14.33 -6.43 -7.03
N ARG A 204 14.57 -6.01 -8.27
CA ARG A 204 15.92 -5.94 -8.86
C ARG A 204 16.86 -5.06 -8.05
N GLN A 205 16.40 -3.85 -7.69
CA GLN A 205 17.20 -2.90 -6.91
C GLN A 205 17.50 -3.40 -5.51
N LEU A 206 16.57 -4.10 -4.86
CA LEU A 206 16.72 -4.57 -3.48
C LEU A 206 17.56 -5.85 -3.38
N THR A 207 17.43 -6.75 -4.35
CA THR A 207 18.02 -8.09 -4.25
C THR A 207 19.24 -8.29 -5.16
N GLY A 208 19.40 -7.47 -6.20
CA GLY A 208 20.39 -7.69 -7.26
C GLY A 208 20.05 -8.84 -8.22
N CYS A 209 18.87 -9.45 -8.07
CA CYS A 209 18.36 -10.50 -8.95
C CYS A 209 17.62 -9.88 -10.13
N GLU A 210 17.67 -10.54 -11.31
CA GLU A 210 17.06 -10.01 -12.53
C GLU A 210 15.66 -10.57 -12.81
N SER A 211 15.45 -11.87 -12.58
CA SER A 211 14.18 -12.51 -12.89
C SER A 211 13.20 -12.46 -11.73
N PRO A 212 11.87 -12.46 -12.00
CA PRO A 212 10.86 -12.57 -10.92
C PRO A 212 11.06 -13.83 -10.07
N ALA A 213 11.45 -14.96 -10.67
CA ALA A 213 11.68 -16.21 -9.96
C ALA A 213 12.85 -16.12 -8.96
N ASP A 214 13.96 -15.47 -9.35
CA ASP A 214 15.13 -15.30 -8.49
C ASP A 214 14.82 -14.31 -7.34
N ILE A 215 14.12 -13.20 -7.63
CA ILE A 215 13.67 -12.24 -6.63
C ILE A 215 12.75 -12.94 -5.59
N ALA A 216 11.81 -13.74 -6.06
CA ALA A 216 10.95 -14.51 -5.17
C ALA A 216 11.75 -15.53 -4.34
N GLY A 217 12.70 -16.23 -4.97
CA GLY A 217 13.62 -17.16 -4.30
C GLY A 217 14.41 -16.49 -3.19
N PHE A 218 14.88 -15.26 -3.40
CA PHE A 218 15.61 -14.48 -2.41
C PHE A 218 14.79 -14.24 -1.13
N TYR A 219 13.54 -13.81 -1.24
CA TYR A 219 12.70 -13.55 -0.07
C TYR A 219 12.16 -14.83 0.58
N LEU A 220 11.85 -15.88 -0.21
CA LEU A 220 11.46 -17.18 0.32
C LEU A 220 12.58 -17.81 1.16
N ALA A 221 13.85 -17.69 0.72
CA ALA A 221 15.01 -18.16 1.46
C ALA A 221 15.19 -17.43 2.82
N GLN A 222 14.63 -16.22 2.95
CA GLN A 222 14.64 -15.45 4.21
C GLN A 222 13.41 -15.73 5.09
N GLY A 223 12.52 -16.63 4.69
CA GLY A 223 11.40 -17.09 5.51
C GLY A 223 10.04 -16.51 5.16
N ALA A 224 9.91 -15.77 4.05
CA ALA A 224 8.60 -15.38 3.54
C ALA A 224 7.78 -16.63 3.17
N ARG A 225 6.46 -16.58 3.40
CA ARG A 225 5.52 -17.63 2.99
C ARG A 225 5.14 -17.51 1.53
N GLY A 226 5.17 -16.29 1.01
CA GLY A 226 4.91 -16.02 -0.40
C GLY A 226 5.41 -14.65 -0.84
N VAL A 227 5.72 -14.55 -2.11
CA VAL A 227 6.18 -13.35 -2.78
C VAL A 227 5.31 -13.12 -4.00
N VAL A 228 4.83 -11.90 -4.19
CA VAL A 228 4.06 -11.50 -5.36
C VAL A 228 4.72 -10.30 -5.99
N ILE A 229 5.22 -10.46 -7.22
CA ILE A 229 5.99 -9.44 -7.93
C ILE A 229 5.11 -8.77 -8.96
N LYS A 230 4.88 -7.48 -8.79
CA LYS A 230 4.11 -6.64 -9.71
C LYS A 230 4.89 -6.43 -11.01
N LEU A 231 4.28 -6.75 -12.15
CA LEU A 231 4.86 -6.65 -13.50
C LEU A 231 4.23 -5.52 -14.33
N GLY A 232 3.57 -4.56 -13.67
CA GLY A 232 2.84 -3.48 -14.33
C GLY A 232 1.65 -4.00 -15.13
N ALA A 233 1.53 -3.57 -16.39
CA ALA A 233 0.43 -3.98 -17.26
C ALA A 233 0.44 -5.49 -17.61
N GLU A 234 1.57 -6.18 -17.44
CA GLU A 234 1.68 -7.63 -17.66
C GLU A 234 1.03 -8.45 -16.52
N GLY A 235 0.66 -7.80 -15.41
CA GLY A 235 0.05 -8.44 -14.26
C GLY A 235 1.04 -8.70 -13.12
N ALA A 236 1.07 -9.92 -12.58
CA ALA A 236 1.97 -10.25 -11.49
C ALA A 236 2.39 -11.73 -11.49
N TYR A 237 3.64 -11.95 -11.08
CA TYR A 237 4.18 -13.27 -10.80
C TYR A 237 4.09 -13.55 -9.31
N TYR A 238 3.78 -14.80 -8.95
CA TYR A 238 3.79 -15.23 -7.55
C TYR A 238 4.57 -16.53 -7.37
N ARG A 239 5.16 -16.68 -6.18
CA ARG A 239 5.79 -17.92 -5.72
C ARG A 239 5.61 -18.07 -4.21
N THR A 240 5.28 -19.27 -3.74
CA THR A 240 5.02 -19.57 -2.33
C THR A 240 5.97 -20.63 -1.81
N ALA A 241 6.16 -20.67 -0.48
CA ALA A 241 7.07 -21.62 0.17
C ALA A 241 6.59 -23.08 0.06
N ASP A 242 5.29 -23.30 -0.20
CA ASP A 242 4.71 -24.64 -0.45
C ASP A 242 4.83 -25.08 -1.91
N GLY A 243 5.56 -24.33 -2.76
CA GLY A 243 5.93 -24.69 -4.11
C GLY A 243 4.94 -24.28 -5.22
N ARG A 244 3.86 -23.53 -4.88
CA ARG A 244 3.00 -22.95 -5.91
C ARG A 244 3.68 -21.74 -6.55
N GLU A 245 3.62 -21.66 -7.86
CA GLU A 245 4.25 -20.60 -8.65
C GLU A 245 3.44 -20.38 -9.94
N GLY A 246 3.38 -19.14 -10.41
CA GLY A 246 2.69 -18.80 -11.64
C GLY A 246 2.68 -17.31 -11.93
N THR A 247 2.09 -16.96 -13.06
CA THR A 247 1.83 -15.58 -13.46
C THR A 247 0.35 -15.41 -13.73
N VAL A 248 -0.22 -14.34 -13.20
CA VAL A 248 -1.59 -13.92 -13.50
C VAL A 248 -1.52 -12.68 -14.37
N ALA A 249 -2.15 -12.73 -15.53
CA ALA A 249 -2.18 -11.61 -16.48
C ALA A 249 -2.82 -10.36 -15.85
N GLY A 250 -2.37 -9.20 -16.28
CA GLY A 250 -2.94 -7.92 -15.84
C GLY A 250 -4.31 -7.65 -16.44
N GLU A 251 -5.07 -6.80 -15.79
CA GLU A 251 -6.33 -6.29 -16.32
C GLU A 251 -6.08 -5.26 -17.42
N ARG A 252 -6.84 -5.37 -18.50
CA ARG A 252 -6.75 -4.39 -19.57
C ARG A 252 -7.39 -3.07 -19.15
N VAL A 253 -6.63 -1.98 -19.25
CA VAL A 253 -7.10 -0.62 -18.98
C VAL A 253 -7.02 0.20 -20.25
N ASP A 254 -8.16 0.66 -20.76
CA ASP A 254 -8.21 1.44 -22.00
C ASP A 254 -7.82 2.91 -21.79
N ASN A 255 -7.99 3.45 -20.57
CA ASN A 255 -7.68 4.83 -20.24
C ASN A 255 -6.96 4.91 -18.89
N VAL A 256 -5.66 5.14 -18.92
CA VAL A 256 -4.83 5.41 -17.73
C VAL A 256 -4.89 6.91 -17.45
N VAL A 257 -5.37 7.28 -16.27
CA VAL A 257 -5.55 8.68 -15.83
C VAL A 257 -4.43 9.10 -14.89
N ASP A 258 -4.04 8.22 -13.95
CA ASP A 258 -3.03 8.49 -12.93
C ASP A 258 -2.40 7.17 -12.50
N THR A 259 -1.09 7.02 -12.64
CA THR A 259 -0.40 5.77 -12.29
C THR A 259 -0.15 5.60 -10.80
N VAL A 260 -0.29 6.68 -10.01
CA VAL A 260 -0.06 6.67 -8.57
C VAL A 260 -1.20 5.93 -7.85
N GLY A 261 -0.86 5.16 -6.83
CA GLY A 261 -1.82 4.35 -6.08
C GLY A 261 -2.07 2.94 -6.63
N ALA A 262 -1.59 2.61 -7.85
CA ALA A 262 -1.74 1.27 -8.43
C ALA A 262 -1.16 0.17 -7.53
N GLY A 263 0.05 0.40 -6.99
CA GLY A 263 0.73 -0.53 -6.08
C GLY A 263 -0.04 -0.73 -4.78
N ASP A 264 -0.54 0.36 -4.20
CA ASP A 264 -1.34 0.33 -2.97
C ASP A 264 -2.67 -0.41 -3.23
N GLY A 265 -3.34 -0.14 -4.36
CA GLY A 265 -4.54 -0.86 -4.79
C GLY A 265 -4.28 -2.36 -5.00
N PHE A 266 -3.14 -2.71 -5.61
CA PHE A 266 -2.72 -4.10 -5.73
C PHE A 266 -2.54 -4.76 -4.36
N ALA A 267 -1.88 -4.08 -3.42
CA ALA A 267 -1.71 -4.58 -2.05
C ALA A 267 -3.06 -4.79 -1.35
N VAL A 268 -4.02 -3.86 -1.50
CA VAL A 268 -5.41 -4.02 -1.00
C VAL A 268 -6.03 -5.32 -1.52
N GLY A 269 -5.91 -5.58 -2.82
CA GLY A 269 -6.46 -6.78 -3.45
C GLY A 269 -5.85 -8.06 -2.90
N VAL A 270 -4.52 -8.14 -2.88
CA VAL A 270 -3.80 -9.33 -2.38
C VAL A 270 -4.09 -9.55 -0.90
N VAL A 271 -3.90 -8.54 -0.05
CA VAL A 271 -4.08 -8.66 1.40
C VAL A 271 -5.52 -9.04 1.75
N SER A 272 -6.51 -8.38 1.13
CA SER A 272 -7.93 -8.69 1.39
C SER A 272 -8.27 -10.15 1.06
N ALA A 273 -7.82 -10.64 -0.09
CA ALA A 273 -8.09 -12.01 -0.51
C ALA A 273 -7.40 -13.05 0.39
N LEU A 274 -6.14 -12.81 0.79
CA LEU A 274 -5.42 -13.66 1.72
C LEU A 274 -6.09 -13.70 3.11
N LEU A 275 -6.60 -12.58 3.61
CA LEU A 275 -7.35 -12.52 4.87
C LEU A 275 -8.70 -13.22 4.80
N GLU A 276 -9.28 -13.34 3.63
CA GLU A 276 -10.48 -14.14 3.35
C GLU A 276 -10.18 -15.62 3.14
N GLY A 277 -8.90 -16.04 3.17
CA GLY A 277 -8.48 -17.44 2.97
C GLY A 277 -8.55 -17.90 1.50
N ARG A 278 -8.55 -16.98 0.54
CA ARG A 278 -8.54 -17.32 -0.89
C ARG A 278 -7.20 -17.89 -1.33
N ALA A 279 -7.19 -18.66 -2.39
CA ALA A 279 -5.97 -19.14 -3.03
C ALA A 279 -5.11 -18.00 -3.54
N ILE A 280 -3.79 -18.21 -3.65
CA ILE A 280 -2.85 -17.16 -4.05
C ILE A 280 -3.14 -16.61 -5.45
N GLU A 281 -3.55 -17.46 -6.38
CA GLU A 281 -3.95 -17.08 -7.73
C GLU A 281 -5.10 -16.07 -7.71
N GLN A 282 -6.13 -16.34 -6.89
CA GLN A 282 -7.28 -15.46 -6.72
C GLN A 282 -6.89 -14.15 -6.03
N ALA A 283 -5.92 -14.20 -5.09
CA ALA A 283 -5.42 -13.01 -4.44
C ALA A 283 -4.67 -12.10 -5.43
N VAL A 284 -3.87 -12.68 -6.32
CA VAL A 284 -3.16 -11.93 -7.36
C VAL A 284 -4.14 -11.37 -8.41
N THR A 285 -5.16 -12.15 -8.82
CA THR A 285 -6.22 -11.68 -9.72
C THR A 285 -6.92 -10.45 -9.14
N ARG A 286 -7.33 -10.50 -7.86
CA ARG A 286 -7.93 -9.35 -7.17
C ARG A 286 -6.95 -8.17 -7.07
N GLY A 287 -5.65 -8.45 -6.83
CA GLY A 287 -4.60 -7.43 -6.84
C GLY A 287 -4.53 -6.69 -8.16
N ASN A 288 -4.46 -7.42 -9.28
CA ASN A 288 -4.46 -6.85 -10.62
C ASN A 288 -5.73 -6.02 -10.88
N LEU A 289 -6.91 -6.54 -10.52
CA LEU A 289 -8.19 -5.84 -10.69
C LEU A 289 -8.22 -4.50 -9.93
N ILE A 290 -7.89 -4.50 -8.64
CA ILE A 290 -7.95 -3.27 -7.83
C ILE A 290 -6.84 -2.30 -8.24
N GLY A 291 -5.65 -2.77 -8.57
CA GLY A 291 -4.58 -1.93 -9.12
C GLY A 291 -4.98 -1.25 -10.43
N ALA A 292 -5.67 -1.98 -11.31
CA ALA A 292 -6.20 -1.44 -12.57
C ALA A 292 -7.32 -0.40 -12.35
N LEU A 293 -8.17 -0.57 -11.32
CA LEU A 293 -9.19 0.43 -10.97
C LEU A 293 -8.56 1.72 -10.44
N ALA A 294 -7.50 1.61 -9.64
CA ALA A 294 -6.82 2.76 -9.04
C ALA A 294 -6.29 3.75 -10.08
N ILE A 295 -5.78 3.26 -11.22
CA ILE A 295 -5.17 4.11 -12.26
C ILE A 295 -6.17 4.79 -13.21
N GLN A 296 -7.47 4.53 -13.06
CA GLN A 296 -8.52 5.09 -13.94
C GLN A 296 -9.10 6.41 -13.44
N VAL A 297 -8.65 6.88 -12.29
CA VAL A 297 -9.13 8.14 -11.67
C VAL A 297 -7.97 8.96 -11.12
N ILE A 298 -8.17 10.26 -11.00
CA ILE A 298 -7.19 11.16 -10.37
C ILE A 298 -7.24 10.99 -8.85
N GLY A 299 -6.09 10.70 -8.24
CA GLY A 299 -5.92 10.55 -6.80
C GLY A 299 -5.43 9.15 -6.43
N ASP A 300 -4.94 9.01 -5.21
CA ASP A 300 -4.22 7.80 -4.80
C ASP A 300 -5.15 6.69 -4.25
N SER A 301 -6.32 7.06 -3.71
CA SER A 301 -7.30 6.12 -3.11
C SER A 301 -8.71 6.22 -3.70
N GLU A 302 -8.96 7.19 -4.59
CA GLU A 302 -10.28 7.45 -5.14
C GLU A 302 -10.82 6.30 -5.98
N GLY A 303 -9.96 5.57 -6.68
CA GLY A 303 -10.31 4.39 -7.49
C GLY A 303 -10.50 3.09 -6.72
N LEU A 304 -10.21 3.05 -5.43
CA LEU A 304 -10.34 1.85 -4.62
C LEU A 304 -11.82 1.49 -4.42
N PRO A 305 -12.23 0.24 -4.73
CA PRO A 305 -13.62 -0.16 -4.76
C PRO A 305 -14.20 -0.36 -3.35
N THR A 306 -15.52 -0.22 -3.22
CA THR A 306 -16.26 -0.77 -2.10
C THR A 306 -16.47 -2.28 -2.27
N ARG A 307 -16.81 -3.00 -1.19
CA ARG A 307 -17.13 -4.43 -1.24
C ARG A 307 -18.17 -4.75 -2.31
N ALA A 308 -19.28 -4.02 -2.35
CA ALA A 308 -20.32 -4.25 -3.32
C ALA A 308 -19.89 -4.01 -4.78
N ALA A 309 -18.97 -3.08 -5.01
CA ALA A 309 -18.40 -2.87 -6.33
C ALA A 309 -17.47 -4.02 -6.74
N LEU A 310 -16.59 -4.44 -5.83
CA LEU A 310 -15.68 -5.57 -6.06
C LEU A 310 -16.44 -6.86 -6.35
N ASP A 311 -17.45 -7.20 -5.55
CA ASP A 311 -18.24 -8.42 -5.73
C ASP A 311 -18.93 -8.47 -7.11
N ARG A 312 -19.41 -7.32 -7.62
CA ARG A 312 -19.98 -7.22 -8.98
C ARG A 312 -18.93 -7.49 -10.05
N LEU A 313 -17.72 -6.93 -9.91
CA LEU A 313 -16.64 -7.09 -10.88
C LEU A 313 -16.12 -8.52 -10.91
N GLU A 314 -15.85 -9.14 -9.76
CA GLU A 314 -15.44 -10.55 -9.66
C GLU A 314 -16.50 -11.48 -10.26
N SER A 315 -17.79 -11.22 -10.00
CA SER A 315 -18.87 -12.02 -10.58
C SER A 315 -18.99 -11.89 -12.10
N ALA A 316 -18.69 -10.70 -12.65
CA ALA A 316 -18.68 -10.46 -14.09
C ALA A 316 -17.51 -11.17 -14.77
N GLY A 317 -16.30 -11.11 -14.19
CA GLY A 317 -15.12 -11.82 -14.67
C GLY A 317 -15.33 -13.33 -14.73
N GLN A 318 -15.84 -13.94 -13.66
CA GLN A 318 -16.14 -15.37 -13.62
C GLN A 318 -17.19 -15.83 -14.64
N ARG A 319 -18.11 -14.94 -15.02
CA ARG A 319 -19.08 -15.24 -16.11
C ARG A 319 -18.43 -15.21 -17.49
N ALA A 320 -17.53 -14.26 -17.73
CA ALA A 320 -16.77 -14.16 -18.99
C ALA A 320 -15.89 -15.40 -19.20
N GLU A 321 -15.12 -15.79 -18.20
CA GLU A 321 -14.29 -17.01 -18.25
C GLU A 321 -15.09 -18.27 -18.57
N ARG A 322 -16.25 -18.48 -17.92
CA ARG A 322 -17.13 -19.63 -18.21
C ARG A 322 -17.69 -19.64 -19.63
N ILE A 323 -17.96 -18.47 -20.19
CA ILE A 323 -18.46 -18.36 -21.59
C ILE A 323 -17.33 -18.73 -22.55
N GLU A 324 -16.11 -18.26 -22.32
CA GLU A 324 -14.94 -18.58 -23.15
C GLU A 324 -14.60 -20.08 -23.08
N GLU A 325 -14.58 -20.68 -21.89
CA GLU A 325 -14.37 -22.12 -21.71
C GLU A 325 -15.42 -22.96 -22.45
N THR A 326 -16.70 -22.53 -22.38
CA THR A 326 -17.78 -23.21 -23.07
C THR A 326 -17.68 -23.07 -24.59
N ALA A 327 -17.25 -21.91 -25.08
CA ALA A 327 -17.04 -21.67 -26.50
C ALA A 327 -15.81 -22.43 -27.06
N ALA A 328 -14.75 -22.61 -26.26
CA ALA A 328 -13.56 -23.37 -26.64
C ALA A 328 -13.78 -24.90 -26.62
N ALA A 329 -14.81 -25.38 -25.96
CA ALA A 329 -15.16 -26.80 -25.85
C ALA A 329 -16.10 -27.29 -26.99
N HIS A 330 -16.51 -26.39 -27.90
CA HIS A 330 -17.36 -26.67 -29.08
C HIS A 330 -16.59 -26.36 -30.37
#